data_bb17533264ffd320739b7dfa10057359
#
_entry.id   bb17533264ffd320739b7dfa10057359
#
_cell.length_a   1.000
_cell.length_b   1.000
_cell.length_c   1.000
_cell.angle_alpha   90.00
_cell.angle_beta   90.00
_cell.angle_gamma   90.00
#
_symmetry.space_group_name_H-M   'P 1'
#
loop_
_entity.id
_entity.type
_entity.pdbx_description
1 polymer ?
#
loop_
_entity_poly.entity_id
_entity_poly.type
_entity_poly.pdbx_seq_one_letter_code
_entity_poly.pdbx_strand_id
1 'polypeptide(L)'
;MTQTEKVASMTIEKNITDLFRAHCSKPLSITKIQGDASSRQYFRVTGTHGTSIACYDPAFEASTPDNYPFLLLHNLLSRHAIPVPALIGVNALNGLLLLEDCGDLLLQNLFGSSLEYTVPDRYREIIDILIQIQGIHDQKNIIPFSISFDHEKIMFEFDFFITHALLNYFSPAFDRQSVGKLRYEFEAITEILVKPQHFVLNHRDFHSRNILIHHEKPMIIDFQDARMGLPQYDAVSLIRDSYVQLSPALTEELKLYHFNALCDYELTTMSLDEYLFYFDIMAFQRNIKAIGTFCYQTSVKHNSTFEHSIAPTLNYLPDYINARTELKTAGNILHTLLEGAAAR
;
A
#
# COMPACT_ATOMS: atom_id res chain seq x y z
N MET A 1 10.30 26.98 -10.92
CA MET A 1 9.05 26.83 -11.72
C MET A 1 9.18 27.61 -13.01
N THR A 2 9.01 26.96 -14.13
CA THR A 2 8.94 27.56 -15.45
C THR A 2 7.62 28.36 -15.62
N GLN A 3 7.53 29.20 -16.66
CA GLN A 3 6.31 29.97 -16.92
C GLN A 3 5.11 29.06 -17.27
N THR A 4 5.37 27.91 -17.91
CA THR A 4 4.37 26.88 -18.23
C THR A 4 3.84 26.21 -16.97
N GLU A 5 4.69 25.87 -16.02
CA GLU A 5 4.27 25.28 -14.72
C GLU A 5 3.41 26.27 -13.89
N LYS A 6 3.71 27.57 -13.93
CA LYS A 6 2.90 28.59 -13.26
C LYS A 6 1.49 28.69 -13.86
N VAL A 7 1.37 28.66 -15.18
CA VAL A 7 0.07 28.73 -15.87
C VAL A 7 -0.76 27.47 -15.55
N ALA A 8 -0.15 26.29 -15.59
CA ALA A 8 -0.82 25.04 -15.23
C ALA A 8 -1.29 25.05 -13.76
N SER A 9 -0.48 25.49 -12.81
CA SER A 9 -0.87 25.62 -11.40
C SER A 9 -2.04 26.58 -11.20
N MET A 10 -2.04 27.74 -11.84
CA MET A 10 -3.15 28.71 -11.76
C MET A 10 -4.46 28.13 -12.34
N THR A 11 -4.39 27.30 -13.38
CA THR A 11 -5.55 26.64 -13.96
C THR A 11 -6.12 25.61 -12.99
N ILE A 12 -5.29 24.79 -12.38
CA ILE A 12 -5.71 23.77 -11.39
C ILE A 12 -6.38 24.46 -10.20
N GLU A 13 -5.78 25.50 -9.62
CA GLU A 13 -6.34 26.23 -8.47
C GLU A 13 -7.69 26.90 -8.80
N LYS A 14 -7.85 27.42 -10.01
CA LYS A 14 -9.14 27.95 -10.48
C LYS A 14 -10.19 26.83 -10.53
N ASN A 15 -9.87 25.70 -11.13
CA ASN A 15 -10.79 24.59 -11.25
C ASN A 15 -11.17 24.00 -9.90
N ILE A 16 -10.22 23.94 -8.94
CA ILE A 16 -10.48 23.57 -7.54
C ILE A 16 -11.45 24.59 -6.90
N THR A 17 -11.21 25.87 -7.11
CA THR A 17 -12.09 26.94 -6.60
C THR A 17 -13.52 26.78 -7.09
N ASP A 18 -13.68 26.51 -8.38
CA ASP A 18 -15.00 26.36 -8.99
C ASP A 18 -15.72 25.10 -8.49
N LEU A 19 -15.00 23.98 -8.37
CA LEU A 19 -15.55 22.74 -7.80
C LEU A 19 -15.96 22.92 -6.35
N PHE A 20 -15.10 23.53 -5.53
CA PHE A 20 -15.38 23.75 -4.11
C PHE A 20 -16.58 24.68 -3.90
N ARG A 21 -16.71 25.73 -4.70
CA ARG A 21 -17.87 26.64 -4.66
C ARG A 21 -19.19 25.95 -5.00
N ALA A 22 -19.16 25.00 -5.91
CA ALA A 22 -20.36 24.27 -6.32
C ALA A 22 -20.93 23.36 -5.24
N HIS A 23 -20.10 22.89 -4.30
CA HIS A 23 -20.47 21.87 -3.30
C HIS A 23 -20.40 22.36 -1.85
N CYS A 24 -19.58 23.36 -1.56
CA CYS A 24 -19.33 23.81 -0.18
C CYS A 24 -19.60 25.32 -0.03
N SER A 25 -18.58 26.14 -0.32
CA SER A 25 -18.62 27.60 -0.13
C SER A 25 -17.50 28.28 -0.93
N LYS A 26 -17.34 29.59 -0.79
CA LYS A 26 -16.15 30.28 -1.32
C LYS A 26 -14.91 29.82 -0.55
N PRO A 27 -13.84 29.32 -1.22
CA PRO A 27 -12.61 28.98 -0.53
C PRO A 27 -11.93 30.23 0.03
N LEU A 28 -11.38 30.08 1.24
CA LEU A 28 -10.55 31.10 1.91
C LEU A 28 -9.07 30.89 1.60
N SER A 29 -8.64 29.63 1.50
CA SER A 29 -7.28 29.28 1.10
C SER A 29 -7.25 27.92 0.39
N ILE A 30 -6.22 27.73 -0.45
CA ILE A 30 -5.86 26.47 -1.10
C ILE A 30 -4.39 26.24 -0.81
N THR A 31 -4.06 25.12 -0.15
CA THR A 31 -2.69 24.78 0.21
C THR A 31 -2.33 23.43 -0.37
N LYS A 32 -1.25 23.36 -1.15
CA LYS A 32 -0.78 22.09 -1.70
C LYS A 32 -0.25 21.19 -0.58
N ILE A 33 -0.72 19.94 -0.55
CA ILE A 33 -0.22 18.89 0.34
C ILE A 33 0.94 18.19 -0.39
N GLN A 34 2.04 17.98 0.33
CA GLN A 34 3.17 17.25 -0.21
C GLN A 34 2.79 15.76 -0.29
N GLY A 35 2.70 15.22 -1.50
CA GLY A 35 2.48 13.80 -1.75
C GLY A 35 3.81 13.04 -1.86
N ASP A 36 3.79 11.72 -1.62
CA ASP A 36 5.01 10.92 -1.56
C ASP A 36 5.57 10.51 -2.93
N ALA A 37 4.78 9.81 -3.77
CA ALA A 37 5.30 9.18 -4.98
C ALA A 37 4.31 9.12 -6.15
N SER A 38 3.14 9.73 -6.01
CA SER A 38 2.05 9.68 -7.00
C SER A 38 2.16 10.80 -8.05
N SER A 39 1.61 10.58 -9.25
CA SER A 39 1.32 11.64 -10.22
C SER A 39 0.20 12.56 -9.78
N ARG A 40 -0.60 12.15 -8.80
CA ARG A 40 -1.70 12.93 -8.23
C ARG A 40 -1.17 14.09 -7.41
N GLN A 41 -1.91 15.18 -7.42
CA GLN A 41 -1.63 16.35 -6.60
C GLN A 41 -2.82 16.57 -5.66
N TYR A 42 -2.49 16.75 -4.38
CA TYR A 42 -3.48 16.96 -3.34
C TYR A 42 -3.40 18.40 -2.81
N PHE A 43 -4.55 18.99 -2.55
CA PHE A 43 -4.69 20.34 -2.03
C PHE A 43 -5.71 20.35 -0.90
N ARG A 44 -5.34 20.91 0.25
CA ARG A 44 -6.31 21.21 1.30
C ARG A 44 -6.99 22.54 0.98
N VAL A 45 -8.30 22.53 0.88
CA VAL A 45 -9.14 23.70 0.60
C VAL A 45 -9.87 24.07 1.87
N THR A 46 -9.61 25.25 2.40
CA THR A 46 -10.27 25.79 3.60
C THR A 46 -11.43 26.69 3.17
N GLY A 47 -12.61 26.43 3.68
CA GLY A 47 -13.81 27.26 3.52
C GLY A 47 -14.32 27.80 4.86
N THR A 48 -15.45 28.47 4.84
CA THR A 48 -16.08 29.04 6.05
C THR A 48 -16.64 27.99 7.01
N HIS A 49 -16.90 26.77 6.52
CA HIS A 49 -17.56 25.69 7.28
C HIS A 49 -16.68 24.46 7.48
N GLY A 50 -15.41 24.56 7.18
CA GLY A 50 -14.45 23.44 7.32
C GLY A 50 -13.47 23.34 6.18
N THR A 51 -12.79 22.19 6.14
CA THR A 51 -11.77 21.84 5.14
C THR A 51 -12.21 20.66 4.29
N SER A 52 -11.66 20.59 3.07
CA SER A 52 -11.80 19.44 2.15
C SER A 52 -10.50 19.21 1.41
N ILE A 53 -10.32 18.00 0.89
CA ILE A 53 -9.16 17.65 0.07
C ILE A 53 -9.57 17.63 -1.41
N ALA A 54 -8.94 18.48 -2.21
CA ALA A 54 -9.04 18.39 -3.67
C ALA A 54 -7.89 17.52 -4.20
N CYS A 55 -8.24 16.47 -4.96
CA CYS A 55 -7.29 15.61 -5.66
C CYS A 55 -7.36 15.91 -7.15
N TYR A 56 -6.23 16.33 -7.72
CA TYR A 56 -6.05 16.44 -9.16
C TYR A 56 -5.30 15.20 -9.68
N ASP A 57 -5.90 14.48 -10.62
CA ASP A 57 -5.28 13.33 -11.28
C ASP A 57 -5.36 13.52 -12.80
N PRO A 58 -4.22 13.72 -13.49
CA PRO A 58 -4.20 13.84 -14.96
C PRO A 58 -4.76 12.59 -15.69
N ALA A 59 -4.66 11.41 -15.07
CA ALA A 59 -5.22 10.19 -15.65
C ALA A 59 -6.74 10.18 -15.64
N PHE A 60 -7.38 10.94 -14.75
CA PHE A 60 -8.84 11.05 -14.70
C PHE A 60 -9.39 11.88 -15.87
N GLU A 61 -8.70 12.90 -16.32
CA GLU A 61 -9.11 13.71 -17.50
C GLU A 61 -9.21 12.85 -18.76
N ALA A 62 -8.36 11.81 -18.90
CA ALA A 62 -8.32 10.93 -20.05
C ALA A 62 -9.30 9.74 -19.96
N SER A 63 -9.99 9.55 -18.82
CA SER A 63 -10.89 8.43 -18.55
C SER A 63 -12.35 8.88 -18.49
N THR A 64 -13.27 7.93 -18.73
CA THR A 64 -14.66 8.14 -18.38
C THR A 64 -14.85 7.95 -16.88
N PRO A 65 -15.75 8.71 -16.21
CA PRO A 65 -15.99 8.55 -14.76
C PRO A 65 -16.33 7.11 -14.36
N ASP A 66 -17.05 6.39 -15.22
CA ASP A 66 -17.48 5.01 -14.95
C ASP A 66 -16.33 4.00 -14.96
N ASN A 67 -15.20 4.33 -15.59
CA ASN A 67 -14.01 3.48 -15.69
C ASN A 67 -12.84 3.98 -14.85
N TYR A 68 -12.99 5.09 -14.14
CA TYR A 68 -11.91 5.62 -13.32
C TYR A 68 -11.74 4.79 -12.03
N PRO A 69 -10.59 4.13 -11.82
CA PRO A 69 -10.42 3.15 -10.75
C PRO A 69 -10.74 3.71 -9.36
N PHE A 70 -10.36 4.96 -9.06
CA PHE A 70 -10.67 5.58 -7.77
C PHE A 70 -12.19 5.62 -7.52
N LEU A 71 -13.00 6.07 -8.48
CA LEU A 71 -14.46 6.16 -8.32
C LEU A 71 -15.11 4.80 -8.22
N LEU A 72 -14.63 3.81 -9.01
CA LEU A 72 -15.11 2.43 -8.94
C LEU A 72 -14.89 1.84 -7.57
N LEU A 73 -13.66 1.94 -7.05
CA LEU A 73 -13.31 1.42 -5.73
C LEU A 73 -13.97 2.21 -4.60
N HIS A 74 -14.00 3.54 -4.68
CA HIS A 74 -14.70 4.37 -3.70
C HIS A 74 -16.18 3.96 -3.57
N ASN A 75 -16.89 3.82 -4.70
CA ASN A 75 -18.29 3.38 -4.72
C ASN A 75 -18.46 1.97 -4.15
N LEU A 76 -17.55 1.04 -4.48
CA LEU A 76 -17.58 -0.32 -3.96
C LEU A 76 -17.42 -0.32 -2.44
N LEU A 77 -16.35 0.30 -1.93
CA LEU A 77 -16.01 0.34 -0.51
C LEU A 77 -17.10 1.06 0.30
N SER A 78 -17.59 2.20 -0.19
CA SER A 78 -18.66 2.97 0.48
C SER A 78 -19.97 2.18 0.60
N ARG A 79 -20.35 1.40 -0.44
CA ARG A 79 -21.55 0.54 -0.41
C ARG A 79 -21.45 -0.58 0.63
N HIS A 80 -20.24 -1.02 0.91
CA HIS A 80 -19.95 -2.03 1.94
C HIS A 80 -19.61 -1.42 3.31
N ALA A 81 -19.90 -0.11 3.49
CA ALA A 81 -19.64 0.64 4.73
C ALA A 81 -18.16 0.61 5.19
N ILE A 82 -17.22 0.38 4.26
CA ILE A 82 -15.79 0.53 4.56
C ILE A 82 -15.50 2.01 4.78
N PRO A 83 -14.82 2.38 5.88
CA PRO A 83 -14.52 3.77 6.20
C PRO A 83 -13.46 4.34 5.23
N VAL A 84 -13.94 5.08 4.24
CA VAL A 84 -13.13 5.85 3.28
C VAL A 84 -13.57 7.31 3.31
N PRO A 85 -12.70 8.28 2.99
CA PRO A 85 -13.08 9.70 2.93
C PRO A 85 -14.29 9.90 2.01
N ALA A 86 -15.30 10.64 2.47
CA ALA A 86 -16.50 10.88 1.69
C ALA A 86 -16.18 11.64 0.39
N LEU A 87 -16.81 11.24 -0.73
CA LEU A 87 -16.73 11.95 -2.00
C LEU A 87 -17.74 13.09 -2.01
N ILE A 88 -17.26 14.34 -2.00
CA ILE A 88 -18.08 15.56 -1.94
C ILE A 88 -18.46 16.03 -3.34
N GLY A 89 -17.51 15.94 -4.29
CA GLY A 89 -17.75 16.40 -5.65
C GLY A 89 -16.77 15.82 -6.66
N VAL A 90 -17.17 15.84 -7.94
CA VAL A 90 -16.41 15.32 -9.06
C VAL A 90 -16.44 16.32 -10.20
N ASN A 91 -15.29 16.59 -10.81
CA ASN A 91 -15.16 17.29 -12.07
C ASN A 91 -14.22 16.50 -13.00
N ALA A 92 -14.78 15.52 -13.70
CA ALA A 92 -14.04 14.62 -14.59
C ALA A 92 -13.36 15.36 -15.74
N LEU A 93 -13.98 16.43 -16.26
CA LEU A 93 -13.40 17.23 -17.37
C LEU A 93 -12.07 17.91 -17.00
N ASN A 94 -11.85 18.15 -15.70
CA ASN A 94 -10.65 18.78 -15.20
C ASN A 94 -9.82 17.84 -14.31
N GLY A 95 -10.11 16.54 -14.30
CA GLY A 95 -9.40 15.55 -13.50
C GLY A 95 -9.46 15.77 -12.00
N LEU A 96 -10.56 16.32 -11.46
CA LEU A 96 -10.67 16.73 -10.06
C LEU A 96 -11.70 15.92 -9.28
N LEU A 97 -11.30 15.54 -8.08
CA LEU A 97 -12.16 15.03 -7.02
C LEU A 97 -12.12 15.98 -5.82
N LEU A 98 -13.23 16.15 -5.13
CA LEU A 98 -13.31 16.82 -3.84
C LEU A 98 -13.73 15.79 -2.78
N LEU A 99 -12.88 15.62 -1.77
CA LEU A 99 -13.00 14.59 -0.75
C LEU A 99 -13.10 15.22 0.64
N GLU A 100 -13.64 14.49 1.58
CA GLU A 100 -13.58 14.80 2.99
C GLU A 100 -12.11 14.95 3.45
N ASP A 101 -11.87 15.95 4.31
CA ASP A 101 -10.57 16.12 4.97
C ASP A 101 -10.57 15.33 6.29
N CYS A 102 -9.93 14.19 6.28
CA CYS A 102 -9.81 13.32 7.46
C CYS A 102 -8.60 13.69 8.35
N GLY A 103 -7.99 14.86 8.14
CA GLY A 103 -6.84 15.34 8.92
C GLY A 103 -5.52 14.73 8.49
N ASP A 104 -4.54 14.77 9.41
CA ASP A 104 -3.15 14.39 9.12
C ASP A 104 -2.61 13.29 10.04
N LEU A 105 -3.44 12.78 10.98
CA LEU A 105 -3.01 11.75 11.92
C LEU A 105 -3.02 10.37 11.24
N LEU A 106 -1.87 9.91 10.79
CA LEU A 106 -1.69 8.57 10.27
C LEU A 106 -1.53 7.55 11.40
N LEU A 107 -1.89 6.29 11.16
CA LEU A 107 -1.67 5.19 12.11
C LEU A 107 -0.21 5.12 12.57
N GLN A 108 0.77 5.31 11.69
CA GLN A 108 2.18 5.36 12.06
C GLN A 108 2.51 6.42 13.11
N ASN A 109 1.77 7.53 13.16
CA ASN A 109 2.02 8.62 14.10
C ASN A 109 1.56 8.30 15.54
N LEU A 110 0.87 7.19 15.78
CA LEU A 110 0.56 6.71 17.12
C LEU A 110 1.81 6.20 17.84
N PHE A 111 2.77 5.64 17.09
CA PHE A 111 4.02 5.11 17.65
C PHE A 111 4.92 6.24 18.16
N GLY A 112 5.47 6.05 19.36
CA GLY A 112 6.27 7.08 20.04
C GLY A 112 5.46 8.30 20.52
N SER A 113 4.12 8.27 20.41
CA SER A 113 3.24 9.36 20.88
C SER A 113 2.55 8.98 22.20
N SER A 114 1.84 9.94 22.79
CA SER A 114 1.00 9.70 23.97
C SER A 114 -0.19 8.76 23.70
N LEU A 115 -0.48 8.45 22.43
CA LEU A 115 -1.54 7.55 22.03
C LEU A 115 -1.05 6.12 21.73
N GLU A 116 0.22 5.81 21.94
CA GLU A 116 0.81 4.49 21.63
C GLU A 116 0.12 3.33 22.34
N TYR A 117 -0.41 3.57 23.53
CA TYR A 117 -1.16 2.56 24.29
C TYR A 117 -2.43 2.08 23.56
N THR A 118 -2.94 2.84 22.58
CA THR A 118 -4.12 2.46 21.78
C THR A 118 -3.78 1.56 20.59
N VAL A 119 -2.51 1.40 20.24
CA VAL A 119 -2.06 0.66 19.05
C VAL A 119 -2.65 -0.75 18.96
N PRO A 120 -2.63 -1.59 20.02
CA PRO A 120 -3.18 -2.95 19.92
C PRO A 120 -4.66 -2.97 19.52
N ASP A 121 -5.49 -2.12 20.14
CA ASP A 121 -6.92 -2.06 19.83
C ASP A 121 -7.17 -1.48 18.44
N ARG A 122 -6.41 -0.47 18.02
CA ARG A 122 -6.50 0.09 16.67
C ARG A 122 -6.14 -0.93 15.60
N TYR A 123 -5.12 -1.76 15.82
CA TYR A 123 -4.75 -2.80 14.85
C TYR A 123 -5.84 -3.88 14.73
N ARG A 124 -6.50 -4.28 15.84
CA ARG A 124 -7.65 -5.19 15.77
C ARG A 124 -8.81 -4.58 14.98
N GLU A 125 -9.18 -3.32 15.28
CA GLU A 125 -10.22 -2.59 14.55
C GLU A 125 -9.89 -2.49 13.03
N ILE A 126 -8.63 -2.25 12.67
CA ILE A 126 -8.18 -2.19 11.29
C ILE A 126 -8.23 -3.57 10.62
N ILE A 127 -7.90 -4.64 11.34
CA ILE A 127 -8.05 -6.01 10.84
C ILE A 127 -9.54 -6.34 10.61
N ASP A 128 -10.45 -5.89 11.46
CA ASP A 128 -11.89 -6.06 11.25
C ASP A 128 -12.36 -5.35 9.95
N ILE A 129 -11.83 -4.16 9.67
CA ILE A 129 -12.05 -3.46 8.40
C ILE A 129 -11.45 -4.26 7.23
N LEU A 130 -10.24 -4.81 7.39
CA LEU A 130 -9.60 -5.64 6.37
C LEU A 130 -10.44 -6.87 6.04
N ILE A 131 -10.97 -7.57 7.04
CA ILE A 131 -11.88 -8.71 6.85
C ILE A 131 -13.13 -8.30 6.07
N GLN A 132 -13.71 -7.13 6.36
CA GLN A 132 -14.86 -6.63 5.60
C GLN A 132 -14.50 -6.37 4.14
N ILE A 133 -13.30 -5.81 3.84
CA ILE A 133 -12.81 -5.64 2.47
C ILE A 133 -12.63 -7.00 1.79
N GLN A 134 -12.01 -7.96 2.46
CA GLN A 134 -11.75 -9.30 1.95
C GLN A 134 -13.04 -10.11 1.72
N GLY A 135 -14.09 -9.80 2.46
CA GLY A 135 -15.43 -10.38 2.29
C GLY A 135 -16.24 -9.79 1.13
N ILE A 136 -15.75 -8.76 0.43
CA ILE A 136 -16.45 -8.20 -0.72
C ILE A 136 -16.29 -9.14 -1.92
N HIS A 137 -17.41 -9.66 -2.41
CA HIS A 137 -17.46 -10.52 -3.59
C HIS A 137 -17.87 -9.73 -4.83
N ASP A 138 -17.32 -10.13 -5.98
CA ASP A 138 -17.67 -9.52 -7.27
C ASP A 138 -19.12 -9.81 -7.65
N GLN A 139 -19.89 -8.74 -7.81
CA GLN A 139 -21.28 -8.81 -8.28
C GLN A 139 -21.46 -8.31 -9.71
N LYS A 140 -20.43 -7.70 -10.34
CA LYS A 140 -20.56 -6.95 -11.60
C LYS A 140 -19.34 -7.03 -12.53
N ASN A 141 -18.40 -7.93 -12.32
CA ASN A 141 -17.14 -8.06 -13.10
C ASN A 141 -16.36 -6.74 -13.21
N ILE A 142 -16.29 -5.97 -12.12
CA ILE A 142 -15.51 -4.72 -12.12
C ILE A 142 -14.00 -5.03 -12.02
N ILE A 143 -13.18 -4.07 -12.48
CA ILE A 143 -11.72 -4.24 -12.67
C ILE A 143 -11.00 -4.92 -11.51
N PRO A 144 -11.17 -4.53 -10.22
CA PRO A 144 -10.39 -5.13 -9.13
C PRO A 144 -10.58 -6.67 -9.00
N PHE A 145 -11.71 -7.22 -9.44
CA PHE A 145 -11.97 -8.65 -9.42
C PHE A 145 -11.46 -9.40 -10.65
N SER A 146 -11.11 -8.69 -11.73
CA SER A 146 -10.56 -9.26 -12.96
C SER A 146 -9.04 -9.27 -13.01
N ILE A 147 -8.38 -8.65 -12.04
CA ILE A 147 -6.91 -8.59 -11.92
C ILE A 147 -6.48 -9.20 -10.60
N SER A 148 -5.35 -9.90 -10.61
CA SER A 148 -4.84 -10.59 -9.41
C SER A 148 -3.33 -10.42 -9.23
N PHE A 149 -2.84 -10.87 -8.09
CA PHE A 149 -1.41 -11.15 -7.90
C PHE A 149 -1.10 -12.51 -8.56
N ASP A 150 -1.03 -12.47 -9.89
CA ASP A 150 -0.62 -13.62 -10.70
C ASP A 150 0.91 -13.76 -10.75
N HIS A 151 1.36 -14.80 -11.46
CA HIS A 151 2.78 -15.09 -11.64
C HIS A 151 3.54 -13.90 -12.24
N GLU A 152 3.00 -13.28 -13.30
CA GLU A 152 3.64 -12.16 -13.98
C GLU A 152 3.79 -10.96 -13.04
N LYS A 153 2.74 -10.66 -12.26
CA LYS A 153 2.75 -9.54 -11.31
C LYS A 153 3.75 -9.73 -10.17
N ILE A 154 3.80 -10.93 -9.59
CA ILE A 154 4.73 -11.23 -8.48
C ILE A 154 6.16 -11.21 -8.99
N MET A 155 6.45 -11.83 -10.13
CA MET A 155 7.78 -11.81 -10.74
C MET A 155 8.22 -10.41 -11.15
N PHE A 156 7.30 -9.58 -11.67
CA PHE A 156 7.61 -8.17 -11.92
C PHE A 156 8.10 -7.45 -10.64
N GLU A 157 7.50 -7.71 -9.48
CA GLU A 157 7.91 -7.11 -8.21
C GLU A 157 9.28 -7.61 -7.75
N PHE A 158 9.59 -8.88 -7.95
CA PHE A 158 10.92 -9.45 -7.71
C PHE A 158 11.99 -8.89 -8.68
N ASP A 159 11.69 -8.82 -9.97
CA ASP A 159 12.60 -8.26 -10.99
C ASP A 159 12.84 -6.75 -10.74
N PHE A 160 11.83 -6.04 -10.23
CA PHE A 160 11.96 -4.63 -9.81
C PHE A 160 12.94 -4.49 -8.63
N PHE A 161 12.87 -5.37 -7.63
CA PHE A 161 13.85 -5.42 -6.54
C PHE A 161 15.27 -5.72 -7.07
N ILE A 162 15.42 -6.73 -7.93
CA ILE A 162 16.74 -7.05 -8.51
C ILE A 162 17.31 -5.81 -9.20
N THR A 163 16.51 -5.15 -10.03
CA THR A 163 16.94 -4.00 -10.81
C THR A 163 17.31 -2.80 -9.94
N HIS A 164 16.39 -2.41 -9.05
CA HIS A 164 16.48 -1.13 -8.35
C HIS A 164 17.17 -1.23 -6.98
N ALA A 165 17.04 -2.34 -6.28
CA ALA A 165 17.77 -2.54 -5.05
C ALA A 165 19.16 -3.14 -5.30
N LEU A 166 19.22 -4.36 -5.82
CA LEU A 166 20.52 -5.04 -5.95
C LEU A 166 21.45 -4.32 -6.92
N LEU A 167 21.01 -4.14 -8.18
CA LEU A 167 21.90 -3.67 -9.25
C LEU A 167 22.07 -2.15 -9.29
N ASN A 168 21.22 -1.37 -8.65
CA ASN A 168 21.30 0.08 -8.65
C ASN A 168 21.69 0.66 -7.28
N TYR A 169 20.94 0.34 -6.21
CA TYR A 169 21.15 0.97 -4.91
C TYR A 169 22.33 0.36 -4.14
N PHE A 170 22.37 -0.99 -3.98
CA PHE A 170 23.38 -1.65 -3.17
C PHE A 170 24.72 -1.79 -3.89
N SER A 171 24.75 -2.33 -5.10
CA SER A 171 25.98 -2.38 -5.91
C SER A 171 25.74 -2.81 -7.36
N PRO A 172 26.24 -2.05 -8.35
CA PRO A 172 26.22 -2.47 -9.76
C PRO A 172 27.22 -3.60 -10.09
N ALA A 173 28.11 -3.96 -9.16
CA ALA A 173 29.19 -4.95 -9.36
C ALA A 173 28.84 -6.34 -8.87
N PHE A 174 27.56 -6.65 -8.65
CA PHE A 174 27.13 -7.99 -8.28
C PHE A 174 27.40 -9.00 -9.40
N ASP A 175 27.81 -10.20 -9.00
CA ASP A 175 27.97 -11.32 -9.91
C ASP A 175 26.63 -11.70 -10.56
N ARG A 176 26.61 -11.63 -11.89
CA ARG A 176 25.42 -11.94 -12.69
C ARG A 176 24.92 -13.37 -12.50
N GLN A 177 25.82 -14.32 -12.20
CA GLN A 177 25.43 -15.70 -11.95
C GLN A 177 24.64 -15.83 -10.63
N SER A 178 25.08 -15.16 -9.57
CA SER A 178 24.37 -15.16 -8.28
C SER A 178 23.03 -14.45 -8.37
N VAL A 179 22.95 -13.33 -9.09
CA VAL A 179 21.67 -12.65 -9.38
C VAL A 179 20.72 -13.56 -10.17
N GLY A 180 21.23 -14.28 -11.18
CA GLY A 180 20.43 -15.24 -11.95
C GLY A 180 19.90 -16.40 -11.11
N LYS A 181 20.73 -16.92 -10.17
CA LYS A 181 20.29 -17.95 -9.19
C LYS A 181 19.21 -17.41 -8.26
N LEU A 182 19.37 -16.19 -7.75
CA LEU A 182 18.35 -15.57 -6.89
C LEU A 182 17.01 -15.42 -7.63
N ARG A 183 17.06 -14.98 -8.89
CA ARG A 183 15.84 -14.87 -9.71
C ARG A 183 15.16 -16.23 -9.93
N TYR A 184 15.93 -17.30 -10.09
CA TYR A 184 15.39 -18.65 -10.18
C TYR A 184 14.67 -19.09 -8.87
N GLU A 185 15.25 -18.77 -7.70
CA GLU A 185 14.58 -19.00 -6.41
C GLU A 185 13.31 -18.15 -6.26
N PHE A 186 13.31 -16.91 -6.74
CA PHE A 186 12.11 -16.06 -6.76
C PHE A 186 11.00 -16.64 -7.64
N GLU A 187 11.36 -17.30 -8.75
CA GLU A 187 10.40 -18.05 -9.57
C GLU A 187 9.73 -19.17 -8.76
N ALA A 188 10.54 -19.97 -8.03
CA ALA A 188 10.01 -21.05 -7.18
C ALA A 188 9.10 -20.53 -6.05
N ILE A 189 9.46 -19.40 -5.43
CA ILE A 189 8.62 -18.71 -4.42
C ILE A 189 7.31 -18.22 -5.06
N THR A 190 7.37 -17.68 -6.27
CA THR A 190 6.19 -17.22 -7.01
C THR A 190 5.22 -18.37 -7.28
N GLU A 191 5.72 -19.53 -7.72
CA GLU A 191 4.91 -20.73 -7.92
C GLU A 191 4.17 -21.18 -6.65
N ILE A 192 4.79 -21.01 -5.47
CA ILE A 192 4.12 -21.28 -4.19
C ILE A 192 2.98 -20.29 -3.97
N LEU A 193 3.19 -18.99 -4.19
CA LEU A 193 2.22 -17.93 -3.91
C LEU A 193 1.01 -17.92 -4.85
N VAL A 194 1.16 -18.40 -6.09
CA VAL A 194 0.05 -18.44 -7.06
C VAL A 194 -0.73 -19.76 -7.05
N LYS A 195 -0.26 -20.76 -6.29
CA LYS A 195 -0.89 -22.08 -6.22
C LYS A 195 -2.27 -22.10 -5.56
N PRO A 196 -2.53 -21.37 -4.46
CA PRO A 196 -3.86 -21.32 -3.85
C PRO A 196 -4.90 -20.70 -4.79
N GLN A 197 -6.12 -21.26 -4.78
CA GLN A 197 -7.20 -20.82 -5.68
C GLN A 197 -8.21 -19.90 -5.00
N HIS A 198 -8.11 -19.70 -3.67
CA HIS A 198 -9.02 -18.85 -2.92
C HIS A 198 -8.38 -17.47 -2.71
N PHE A 199 -8.71 -16.55 -3.61
CA PHE A 199 -8.30 -15.17 -3.52
C PHE A 199 -9.43 -14.30 -2.96
N VAL A 200 -9.04 -13.29 -2.20
CA VAL A 200 -9.92 -12.25 -1.67
C VAL A 200 -9.55 -10.89 -2.27
N LEU A 201 -10.42 -9.90 -2.12
CA LEU A 201 -10.08 -8.52 -2.50
C LEU A 201 -9.03 -7.99 -1.54
N ASN A 202 -7.90 -7.52 -2.08
CA ASN A 202 -6.84 -6.85 -1.34
C ASN A 202 -6.76 -5.39 -1.74
N HIS A 203 -6.51 -4.53 -0.77
CA HIS A 203 -6.22 -3.11 -0.94
C HIS A 203 -4.88 -2.88 -1.68
N ARG A 204 -3.91 -3.80 -1.49
CA ARG A 204 -2.54 -3.81 -2.04
C ARG A 204 -1.52 -3.02 -1.22
N ASP A 205 -1.84 -1.85 -0.74
CA ASP A 205 -0.94 -1.02 0.07
C ASP A 205 -1.57 -0.66 1.43
N PHE A 206 -2.02 -1.73 2.17
CA PHE A 206 -2.73 -1.66 3.45
C PHE A 206 -1.75 -1.53 4.63
N HIS A 207 -1.04 -0.43 4.70
CA HIS A 207 -0.02 -0.15 5.72
C HIS A 207 -0.30 1.16 6.47
N SER A 208 0.43 1.43 7.55
CA SER A 208 0.18 2.53 8.49
C SER A 208 0.20 3.94 7.89
N ARG A 209 0.77 4.13 6.69
CA ARG A 209 0.75 5.41 5.97
C ARG A 209 -0.51 5.63 5.13
N ASN A 210 -1.30 4.59 4.91
CA ASN A 210 -2.54 4.66 4.15
C ASN A 210 -3.78 4.48 5.04
N ILE A 211 -3.60 4.64 6.36
CA ILE A 211 -4.66 4.59 7.36
C ILE A 211 -4.58 5.85 8.20
N LEU A 212 -5.59 6.72 8.07
CA LEU A 212 -5.78 7.91 8.89
C LEU A 212 -6.59 7.57 10.14
N ILE A 213 -6.36 8.28 11.22
CA ILE A 213 -7.20 8.23 12.44
C ILE A 213 -8.01 9.52 12.48
N HIS A 214 -9.27 9.43 12.12
CA HIS A 214 -10.21 10.56 12.07
C HIS A 214 -11.34 10.37 13.08
N HIS A 215 -11.50 11.33 13.98
CA HIS A 215 -12.48 11.20 15.10
C HIS A 215 -12.38 9.84 15.82
N GLU A 216 -11.15 9.45 16.15
CA GLU A 216 -10.84 8.18 16.82
C GLU A 216 -11.19 6.91 16.01
N LYS A 217 -11.44 7.02 14.71
CA LYS A 217 -11.76 5.88 13.82
C LYS A 217 -10.77 5.78 12.69
N PRO A 218 -10.40 4.56 12.26
CA PRO A 218 -9.59 4.36 11.06
C PRO A 218 -10.35 4.80 9.81
N MET A 219 -9.64 5.47 8.90
CA MET A 219 -10.10 5.84 7.55
C MET A 219 -9.08 5.34 6.54
N ILE A 220 -9.53 4.56 5.58
CA ILE A 220 -8.68 3.91 4.58
C ILE A 220 -8.55 4.80 3.35
N ILE A 221 -7.31 5.04 2.92
CA ILE A 221 -6.99 5.85 1.74
C ILE A 221 -6.09 5.06 0.77
N ASP A 222 -5.95 5.53 -0.46
CA ASP A 222 -5.07 4.95 -1.51
C ASP A 222 -5.48 3.54 -1.98
N PHE A 223 -6.78 3.30 -2.10
CA PHE A 223 -7.41 2.00 -2.40
C PHE A 223 -7.59 1.69 -3.89
N GLN A 224 -7.30 2.59 -4.80
CA GLN A 224 -7.65 2.48 -6.23
C GLN A 224 -6.91 1.38 -7.00
N ASP A 225 -5.85 0.81 -6.43
CA ASP A 225 -5.05 -0.27 -7.02
C ASP A 225 -5.42 -1.67 -6.48
N ALA A 226 -6.56 -1.78 -5.79
CA ALA A 226 -7.06 -3.02 -5.23
C ALA A 226 -7.18 -4.13 -6.27
N ARG A 227 -6.90 -5.38 -5.86
CA ARG A 227 -6.94 -6.57 -6.72
C ARG A 227 -7.14 -7.85 -5.91
N MET A 228 -7.39 -8.94 -6.63
CA MET A 228 -7.51 -10.25 -6.02
C MET A 228 -6.16 -10.83 -5.62
N GLY A 229 -6.10 -11.49 -4.48
CA GLY A 229 -4.87 -12.13 -3.99
C GLY A 229 -5.11 -12.94 -2.72
N LEU A 230 -4.03 -13.52 -2.20
CA LEU A 230 -4.07 -14.24 -0.93
C LEU A 230 -4.51 -13.32 0.22
N PRO A 231 -5.31 -13.80 1.17
CA PRO A 231 -5.75 -12.99 2.31
C PRO A 231 -4.59 -12.48 3.18
N GLN A 232 -3.44 -13.16 3.14
CA GLN A 232 -2.25 -12.75 3.87
C GLN A 232 -1.60 -11.48 3.32
N TYR A 233 -1.83 -11.08 2.05
CA TYR A 233 -1.10 -9.97 1.42
C TYR A 233 -1.23 -8.65 2.19
N ASP A 234 -2.46 -8.24 2.47
CA ASP A 234 -2.72 -6.99 3.20
C ASP A 234 -2.47 -7.13 4.71
N ALA A 235 -2.72 -8.31 5.28
CA ALA A 235 -2.36 -8.59 6.67
C ALA A 235 -0.85 -8.46 6.90
N VAL A 236 -0.03 -8.95 5.96
CA VAL A 236 1.42 -8.76 5.97
C VAL A 236 1.78 -7.28 5.85
N SER A 237 1.14 -6.55 4.93
CA SER A 237 1.40 -5.11 4.75
C SER A 237 1.18 -4.30 6.02
N LEU A 238 0.19 -4.69 6.85
CA LEU A 238 -0.14 -4.07 8.12
C LEU A 238 0.75 -4.55 9.27
N ILE A 239 0.93 -5.88 9.40
CA ILE A 239 1.59 -6.49 10.58
C ILE A 239 3.12 -6.48 10.44
N ARG A 240 3.65 -6.55 9.21
CA ARG A 240 5.09 -6.47 8.87
C ARG A 240 5.39 -5.19 8.07
N ASP A 241 4.80 -4.10 8.54
CA ASP A 241 4.94 -2.77 7.97
C ASP A 241 6.40 -2.30 7.99
N SER A 242 6.82 -1.63 6.93
CA SER A 242 8.17 -1.07 6.79
C SER A 242 8.35 0.26 7.54
N TYR A 243 7.26 0.92 7.92
CA TYR A 243 7.28 2.25 8.54
C TYR A 243 7.19 2.22 10.05
N VAL A 244 6.66 1.16 10.62
CA VAL A 244 6.52 0.94 12.06
C VAL A 244 6.85 -0.52 12.40
N GLN A 245 7.31 -0.76 13.62
CA GLN A 245 7.64 -2.10 14.10
C GLN A 245 6.76 -2.46 15.28
N LEU A 246 6.00 -3.54 15.15
CA LEU A 246 5.23 -4.13 16.23
C LEU A 246 6.12 -4.97 17.13
N SER A 247 5.76 -5.08 18.40
CA SER A 247 6.43 -6.06 19.28
C SER A 247 6.17 -7.49 18.79
N PRO A 248 7.11 -8.43 19.01
CA PRO A 248 6.91 -9.83 18.61
C PRO A 248 5.61 -10.44 19.16
N ALA A 249 5.25 -10.11 20.40
CA ALA A 249 4.01 -10.60 21.02
C ALA A 249 2.76 -10.10 20.29
N LEU A 250 2.71 -8.80 19.97
CA LEU A 250 1.58 -8.23 19.24
C LEU A 250 1.52 -8.75 17.79
N THR A 251 2.67 -8.94 17.15
CA THR A 251 2.74 -9.53 15.81
C THR A 251 2.09 -10.91 15.76
N GLU A 252 2.45 -11.81 16.68
CA GLU A 252 1.86 -13.15 16.72
C GLU A 252 0.36 -13.12 17.10
N GLU A 253 -0.02 -12.27 18.03
CA GLU A 253 -1.43 -12.08 18.38
C GLU A 253 -2.27 -11.64 17.16
N LEU A 254 -1.81 -10.64 16.40
CA LEU A 254 -2.54 -10.11 15.25
C LEU A 254 -2.59 -11.08 14.05
N LYS A 255 -1.57 -11.93 13.86
CA LYS A 255 -1.64 -13.03 12.89
C LYS A 255 -2.78 -14.00 13.23
N LEU A 256 -2.86 -14.42 14.49
CA LEU A 256 -3.93 -15.31 14.97
C LEU A 256 -5.30 -14.64 14.91
N TYR A 257 -5.36 -13.35 15.27
CA TYR A 257 -6.60 -12.57 15.18
C TYR A 257 -7.14 -12.54 13.75
N HIS A 258 -6.30 -12.20 12.77
CA HIS A 258 -6.68 -12.19 11.36
C HIS A 258 -7.09 -13.58 10.86
N PHE A 259 -6.35 -14.63 11.21
CA PHE A 259 -6.72 -16.00 10.85
C PHE A 259 -8.08 -16.42 11.41
N ASN A 260 -8.34 -16.18 12.70
CA ASN A 260 -9.60 -16.52 13.33
C ASN A 260 -10.76 -15.75 12.67
N ALA A 261 -10.58 -14.47 12.40
CA ALA A 261 -11.57 -13.67 11.71
C ALA A 261 -11.85 -14.18 10.28
N LEU A 262 -10.83 -14.60 9.53
CA LEU A 262 -11.04 -15.27 8.23
C LEU A 262 -11.88 -16.55 8.34
N CYS A 263 -11.68 -17.34 9.38
CA CYS A 263 -12.48 -18.56 9.65
C CYS A 263 -13.92 -18.20 10.04
N ASP A 264 -14.10 -17.22 10.91
CA ASP A 264 -15.42 -16.80 11.41
C ASP A 264 -16.31 -16.24 10.28
N TYR A 265 -15.69 -15.59 9.29
CA TYR A 265 -16.37 -15.06 8.10
C TYR A 265 -16.34 -16.03 6.89
N GLU A 266 -15.90 -17.26 7.08
CA GLU A 266 -15.82 -18.30 6.01
C GLU A 266 -15.00 -17.85 4.77
N LEU A 267 -14.00 -16.99 4.97
CA LEU A 267 -13.15 -16.45 3.90
C LEU A 267 -11.91 -17.32 3.62
N THR A 268 -11.70 -18.36 4.39
CA THR A 268 -10.60 -19.31 4.18
C THR A 268 -10.99 -20.74 4.56
N THR A 269 -10.38 -21.69 3.87
CA THR A 269 -10.43 -23.12 4.23
C THR A 269 -9.06 -23.65 4.66
N MET A 270 -8.07 -22.74 4.77
CA MET A 270 -6.72 -23.12 5.20
C MET A 270 -6.72 -23.55 6.67
N SER A 271 -5.90 -24.53 7.00
CA SER A 271 -5.50 -24.77 8.38
C SER A 271 -4.62 -23.61 8.91
N LEU A 272 -4.47 -23.50 10.23
CA LEU A 272 -3.58 -22.49 10.82
C LEU A 272 -2.14 -22.63 10.30
N ASP A 273 -1.64 -23.87 10.19
CA ASP A 273 -0.29 -24.13 9.68
C ASP A 273 -0.11 -23.67 8.24
N GLU A 274 -1.11 -23.91 7.38
CA GLU A 274 -1.11 -23.40 6.00
C GLU A 274 -1.19 -21.89 5.95
N TYR A 275 -2.06 -21.28 6.77
CA TYR A 275 -2.16 -19.82 6.85
C TYR A 275 -0.83 -19.20 7.26
N LEU A 276 -0.17 -19.71 8.31
CA LEU A 276 1.13 -19.22 8.78
C LEU A 276 2.25 -19.48 7.77
N PHE A 277 2.18 -20.61 7.04
CA PHE A 277 3.10 -20.87 5.94
C PHE A 277 3.01 -19.80 4.85
N TYR A 278 1.80 -19.54 4.33
CA TYR A 278 1.60 -18.52 3.30
C TYR A 278 1.85 -17.11 3.83
N PHE A 279 1.61 -16.86 5.12
CA PHE A 279 1.93 -15.57 5.73
C PHE A 279 3.44 -15.27 5.64
N ASP A 280 4.30 -16.22 6.00
CA ASP A 280 5.75 -16.01 5.99
C ASP A 280 6.31 -15.91 4.55
N ILE A 281 5.83 -16.76 3.62
CA ILE A 281 6.23 -16.67 2.20
C ILE A 281 5.81 -15.33 1.60
N MET A 282 4.58 -14.88 1.88
CA MET A 282 4.06 -13.59 1.42
C MET A 282 4.81 -12.43 2.07
N ALA A 283 5.16 -12.54 3.36
CA ALA A 283 5.92 -11.52 4.08
C ALA A 283 7.31 -11.33 3.48
N PHE A 284 7.97 -12.41 3.11
CA PHE A 284 9.24 -12.35 2.37
C PHE A 284 9.06 -11.59 1.05
N GLN A 285 8.10 -12.02 0.20
CA GLN A 285 7.85 -11.39 -1.10
C GLN A 285 7.51 -9.89 -0.95
N ARG A 286 6.59 -9.57 -0.03
CA ARG A 286 6.10 -8.21 0.17
C ARG A 286 7.18 -7.26 0.69
N ASN A 287 8.05 -7.73 1.62
CA ASN A 287 9.17 -6.93 2.10
C ASN A 287 10.26 -6.77 1.02
N ILE A 288 10.54 -7.78 0.21
CA ILE A 288 11.42 -7.65 -0.98
C ILE A 288 10.87 -6.59 -1.93
N LYS A 289 9.57 -6.61 -2.27
CA LYS A 289 8.91 -5.58 -3.09
C LYS A 289 9.06 -4.18 -2.49
N ALA A 290 8.85 -4.05 -1.18
CA ALA A 290 8.95 -2.77 -0.48
C ALA A 290 10.38 -2.20 -0.54
N ILE A 291 11.40 -3.02 -0.27
CA ILE A 291 12.81 -2.63 -0.38
C ILE A 291 13.13 -2.16 -1.81
N GLY A 292 12.69 -2.89 -2.84
CA GLY A 292 12.86 -2.49 -4.24
C GLY A 292 12.27 -1.11 -4.52
N THR A 293 11.08 -0.84 -3.99
CA THR A 293 10.40 0.45 -4.14
C THR A 293 11.16 1.57 -3.42
N PHE A 294 11.62 1.36 -2.20
CA PHE A 294 12.38 2.36 -1.44
C PHE A 294 13.71 2.69 -2.11
N CYS A 295 14.43 1.67 -2.57
CA CYS A 295 15.67 1.86 -3.32
C CYS A 295 15.44 2.65 -4.62
N TYR A 296 14.37 2.36 -5.37
CA TYR A 296 13.98 3.11 -6.55
C TYR A 296 13.66 4.57 -6.23
N GLN A 297 12.87 4.82 -5.19
CA GLN A 297 12.53 6.19 -4.77
C GLN A 297 13.80 6.98 -4.40
N THR A 298 14.72 6.35 -3.66
CA THR A 298 15.95 7.00 -3.21
C THR A 298 16.92 7.25 -4.36
N SER A 299 17.24 6.22 -5.17
CA SER A 299 18.32 6.29 -6.16
C SER A 299 17.89 6.85 -7.52
N VAL A 300 16.64 6.63 -7.94
CA VAL A 300 16.15 7.05 -9.27
C VAL A 300 15.27 8.30 -9.19
N LYS A 301 14.40 8.37 -8.18
CA LYS A 301 13.52 9.54 -7.99
C LYS A 301 14.12 10.61 -7.11
N HIS A 302 15.30 10.36 -6.52
CA HIS A 302 16.00 11.25 -5.60
C HIS A 302 15.13 11.70 -4.39
N ASN A 303 14.23 10.81 -3.95
CA ASN A 303 13.39 11.00 -2.78
C ASN A 303 13.95 10.19 -1.62
N SER A 304 14.80 10.81 -0.79
CA SER A 304 15.45 10.17 0.35
C SER A 304 14.51 9.88 1.53
N THR A 305 13.27 10.35 1.49
CA THR A 305 12.28 10.10 2.56
C THR A 305 12.01 8.61 2.79
N PHE A 306 12.29 7.74 1.82
CA PHE A 306 12.07 6.30 1.91
C PHE A 306 13.31 5.52 2.37
N GLU A 307 14.49 6.12 2.35
CA GLU A 307 15.77 5.44 2.61
C GLU A 307 15.84 4.83 4.01
N HIS A 308 15.32 5.55 5.02
CA HIS A 308 15.30 5.09 6.40
C HIS A 308 14.44 3.83 6.64
N SER A 309 13.54 3.48 5.70
CA SER A 309 12.70 2.28 5.77
C SER A 309 13.37 1.04 5.20
N ILE A 310 14.51 1.17 4.48
CA ILE A 310 15.21 0.03 3.86
C ILE A 310 15.76 -0.93 4.92
N ALA A 311 16.57 -0.44 5.86
CA ALA A 311 17.20 -1.27 6.88
C ALA A 311 16.19 -1.95 7.82
N PRO A 312 15.16 -1.28 8.37
CA PRO A 312 14.12 -1.94 9.16
C PRO A 312 13.38 -3.06 8.40
N THR A 313 13.14 -2.86 7.09
CA THR A 313 12.47 -3.88 6.26
C THR A 313 13.39 -5.08 6.00
N LEU A 314 14.69 -4.86 5.76
CA LEU A 314 15.66 -5.94 5.64
C LEU A 314 15.76 -6.78 6.92
N ASN A 315 15.62 -6.16 8.09
CA ASN A 315 15.71 -6.84 9.38
C ASN A 315 14.57 -7.86 9.62
N TYR A 316 13.47 -7.80 8.86
CA TYR A 316 12.43 -8.83 8.92
C TYR A 316 12.79 -10.13 8.20
N LEU A 317 13.63 -10.07 7.14
CA LEU A 317 13.87 -11.21 6.26
C LEU A 317 14.42 -12.45 6.99
N PRO A 318 15.35 -12.34 7.96
CA PRO A 318 15.85 -13.50 8.72
C PRO A 318 14.75 -14.29 9.43
N ASP A 319 13.69 -13.63 9.93
CA ASP A 319 12.58 -14.31 10.60
C ASP A 319 11.92 -15.34 9.66
N TYR A 320 11.62 -14.92 8.44
CA TYR A 320 10.94 -15.76 7.44
C TYR A 320 11.88 -16.85 6.90
N ILE A 321 13.13 -16.48 6.60
CA ILE A 321 14.15 -17.41 6.08
C ILE A 321 14.43 -18.53 7.08
N ASN A 322 14.46 -18.23 8.37
CA ASN A 322 14.66 -19.21 9.43
C ASN A 322 13.42 -20.10 9.64
N ALA A 323 12.23 -19.53 9.48
CA ALA A 323 10.97 -20.24 9.69
C ALA A 323 10.62 -21.20 8.53
N ARG A 324 11.05 -20.90 7.28
CA ARG A 324 10.62 -21.63 6.07
C ARG A 324 11.79 -22.17 5.26
N THR A 325 11.79 -23.48 5.02
CA THR A 325 12.84 -24.15 4.24
C THR A 325 12.88 -23.69 2.78
N GLU A 326 11.72 -23.33 2.24
CA GLU A 326 11.49 -22.83 0.89
C GLU A 326 12.21 -21.50 0.63
N LEU A 327 12.49 -20.74 1.67
CA LEU A 327 13.16 -19.44 1.58
C LEU A 327 14.67 -19.51 1.81
N LYS A 328 15.21 -20.64 2.30
CA LYS A 328 16.62 -20.73 2.71
C LYS A 328 17.61 -20.48 1.60
N THR A 329 17.39 -21.03 0.42
CA THR A 329 18.31 -20.84 -0.70
C THR A 329 18.31 -19.39 -1.18
N ALA A 330 17.15 -18.80 -1.39
CA ALA A 330 17.01 -17.39 -1.74
C ALA A 330 17.64 -16.48 -0.67
N GLY A 331 17.38 -16.77 0.62
CA GLY A 331 17.92 -16.03 1.76
C GLY A 331 19.45 -16.07 1.82
N ASN A 332 20.07 -17.24 1.63
CA ASN A 332 21.52 -17.38 1.64
C ASN A 332 22.19 -16.62 0.48
N ILE A 333 21.60 -16.68 -0.72
CA ILE A 333 22.10 -15.92 -1.89
C ILE A 333 21.98 -14.43 -1.61
N LEU A 334 20.83 -13.97 -1.13
CA LEU A 334 20.56 -12.57 -0.81
C LEU A 334 21.53 -12.04 0.26
N HIS A 335 21.74 -12.79 1.33
CA HIS A 335 22.70 -12.45 2.39
C HIS A 335 24.10 -12.27 1.83
N THR A 336 24.59 -13.23 1.03
CA THR A 336 25.91 -13.16 0.38
C THR A 336 26.06 -11.92 -0.50
N LEU A 337 25.03 -11.58 -1.28
CA LEU A 337 25.03 -10.40 -2.13
C LEU A 337 25.09 -9.12 -1.27
N LEU A 338 24.28 -8.99 -0.24
CA LEU A 338 24.20 -7.79 0.59
C LEU A 338 25.47 -7.59 1.46
N GLU A 339 26.05 -8.65 2.01
CA GLU A 339 27.35 -8.56 2.72
C GLU A 339 28.49 -8.10 1.80
N GLY A 340 28.52 -8.60 0.57
CA GLY A 340 29.48 -8.17 -0.43
C GLY A 340 29.33 -6.70 -0.83
N ALA A 341 28.17 -6.10 -0.63
CA ALA A 341 27.94 -4.67 -0.84
C ALA A 341 28.41 -3.81 0.35
N ALA A 342 28.16 -4.27 1.57
CA ALA A 342 28.56 -3.56 2.81
C ALA A 342 30.07 -3.55 3.08
N ALA A 343 30.82 -4.50 2.50
CA ALA A 343 32.28 -4.61 2.64
C ALA A 343 33.09 -3.72 1.68
N ARG A 344 32.42 -2.92 0.83
CA ARG A 344 33.03 -2.00 -0.14
C ARG A 344 32.75 -0.56 0.18
#